data_f1c114d78e5fd3ad9e0118e8d5356e2b
#
_entry.id   f1c114d78e5fd3ad9e0118e8d5356e2b
#
_cell.length_a   1.000
_cell.length_b   1.000
_cell.length_c   1.000
_cell.angle_alpha   90.00
_cell.angle_beta   90.00
_cell.angle_gamma   90.00
#
_symmetry.space_group_name_H-M   'P 1'
#
loop_
_entity.id
_entity.type
_entity.pdbx_description
1 polymer ?
#
loop_
_entity_poly.entity_id
_entity_poly.type
_entity_poly.pdbx_seq_one_letter_code
_entity_poly.pdbx_strand_id
1 'polypeptide(L)'
;MKRLMTIALALGAPIAAAPTALIAQTAPAPAGIAVRDNGLVATWYPPASGRRGPVILVLGGSEGGEEGSQRLGAALAGHGYGVLALAYFRAEGLPPQLQEIPLEYFGKAIDWLKAQPLADAARIGLHGISKGGEAALLLASHRSEIKAVVAAVPSSVVWQGINFTNYSEVKSSFSLAGKPMAYVPYDTSAAFTGVLDLYQRSLKLAERYPEAAIPVERIAGAVLLLSAAGDSLWPSTQMSARVMQRLEANHFRHPHRHIAYPDAGHGAMLPASVWNRNSSMDSMGGTEAGNAAAQADAWSETLAFFDKALGGPAR
;
A
#
# COMPACT_ATOMS: atom_id res chain seq x y z
N MET A 1 -1.79 49.15 68.15
CA MET A 1 -1.89 47.87 67.50
C MET A 1 -2.11 48.15 66.01
N LYS A 2 -1.02 48.09 65.22
CA LYS A 2 -1.05 48.34 63.75
C LYS A 2 -1.00 46.99 63.02
N ARG A 3 -2.02 46.69 62.22
CA ARG A 3 -2.04 45.51 61.35
C ARG A 3 -1.34 45.86 60.04
N LEU A 4 -0.29 45.16 59.70
CA LEU A 4 0.34 45.17 58.37
C LEU A 4 -0.48 44.31 57.44
N MET A 5 -0.79 44.87 56.28
CA MET A 5 -1.47 44.19 55.16
C MET A 5 -0.39 43.84 54.12
N THR A 6 -0.15 42.57 53.96
CA THR A 6 0.82 42.04 52.96
C THR A 6 0.11 41.89 51.64
N ILE A 7 0.58 42.63 50.63
CA ILE A 7 0.10 42.50 49.23
C ILE A 7 0.96 41.42 48.53
N ALA A 8 0.35 40.35 48.12
CA ALA A 8 1.00 39.33 47.27
C ALA A 8 0.89 39.75 45.81
N LEU A 9 2.05 39.99 45.17
CA LEU A 9 2.16 40.20 43.73
C LEU A 9 2.12 38.83 43.04
N ALA A 10 1.10 38.57 42.25
CA ALA A 10 1.05 37.40 41.35
C ALA A 10 1.80 37.72 40.05
N LEU A 11 2.95 37.09 39.85
CA LEU A 11 3.69 37.11 38.61
C LEU A 11 2.99 36.18 37.60
N GLY A 12 2.31 36.75 36.61
CA GLY A 12 1.78 36.03 35.46
C GLY A 12 2.92 35.59 34.53
N ALA A 13 3.12 34.30 34.38
CA ALA A 13 4.02 33.75 33.35
C ALA A 13 3.37 33.89 31.97
N PRO A 14 4.14 34.26 30.91
CA PRO A 14 3.61 34.32 29.57
C PRO A 14 3.36 32.90 29.04
N ILE A 15 2.13 32.62 28.59
CA ILE A 15 1.76 31.42 27.88
C ILE A 15 2.41 31.54 26.48
N ALA A 16 3.45 30.76 26.23
CA ALA A 16 4.02 30.63 24.92
C ALA A 16 3.00 29.93 23.99
N ALA A 17 2.50 30.67 23.02
CA ALA A 17 1.66 30.09 21.97
C ALA A 17 2.51 29.08 21.14
N ALA A 18 2.09 27.82 21.14
CA ALA A 18 2.68 26.81 20.25
C ALA A 18 2.47 27.23 18.77
N PRO A 19 3.45 27.04 17.90
CA PRO A 19 3.28 27.37 16.51
C PRO A 19 2.19 26.46 15.92
N THR A 20 1.12 27.06 15.45
CA THR A 20 0.09 26.38 14.63
C THR A 20 0.79 25.94 13.36
N ALA A 21 1.02 24.64 13.21
CA ALA A 21 1.49 24.07 11.95
C ALA A 21 0.47 24.45 10.86
N LEU A 22 0.91 25.28 9.92
CA LEU A 22 0.14 25.58 8.72
C LEU A 22 0.02 24.25 7.95
N ILE A 23 -1.15 23.63 8.01
CA ILE A 23 -1.47 22.51 7.13
C ILE A 23 -1.50 23.13 5.73
N ALA A 24 -0.44 22.90 4.96
CA ALA A 24 -0.39 23.32 3.57
C ALA A 24 -1.63 22.73 2.88
N GLN A 25 -2.53 23.60 2.41
CA GLN A 25 -3.66 23.20 1.59
C GLN A 25 -3.06 22.50 0.35
N THR A 26 -3.25 21.21 0.25
CA THR A 26 -2.86 20.45 -0.94
C THR A 26 -3.65 21.02 -2.13
N ALA A 27 -2.95 21.41 -3.17
CA ALA A 27 -3.60 21.79 -4.44
C ALA A 27 -4.53 20.63 -4.86
N PRO A 28 -5.68 20.92 -5.51
CA PRO A 28 -6.54 19.87 -6.02
C PRO A 28 -5.73 18.92 -6.91
N ALA A 29 -5.91 17.62 -6.74
CA ALA A 29 -5.22 16.63 -7.57
C ALA A 29 -5.52 16.90 -9.04
N PRO A 30 -4.53 16.77 -9.94
CA PRO A 30 -4.78 16.95 -11.36
C PRO A 30 -5.84 15.97 -11.85
N ALA A 31 -6.61 16.37 -12.86
CA ALA A 31 -7.58 15.47 -13.48
C ALA A 31 -6.85 14.25 -14.05
N GLY A 32 -7.34 13.05 -13.72
CA GLY A 32 -6.79 11.81 -14.23
C GLY A 32 -7.10 11.62 -15.72
N ILE A 33 -6.15 11.11 -16.47
CA ILE A 33 -6.25 10.80 -17.89
C ILE A 33 -6.41 9.27 -18.03
N ALA A 34 -7.50 8.80 -18.62
CA ALA A 34 -7.70 7.39 -18.83
C ALA A 34 -6.64 6.82 -19.80
N VAL A 35 -6.03 5.70 -19.40
CA VAL A 35 -5.05 4.96 -20.21
C VAL A 35 -5.69 3.63 -20.64
N ARG A 36 -5.85 3.45 -21.94
CA ARG A 36 -6.38 2.25 -22.60
C ARG A 36 -5.45 1.87 -23.74
N ASP A 37 -4.19 1.68 -23.40
CA ASP A 37 -3.12 1.43 -24.35
C ASP A 37 -2.54 0.03 -24.14
N ASN A 38 -2.35 -0.73 -25.20
CA ASN A 38 -1.74 -2.07 -25.20
C ASN A 38 -2.36 -3.04 -24.17
N GLY A 39 -3.68 -2.92 -23.97
CA GLY A 39 -4.47 -3.72 -23.02
C GLY A 39 -4.34 -3.24 -21.57
N LEU A 40 -3.68 -2.11 -21.29
CA LEU A 40 -3.68 -1.49 -19.98
C LEU A 40 -5.03 -0.83 -19.69
N VAL A 41 -5.49 -0.99 -18.46
CA VAL A 41 -6.65 -0.27 -17.90
C VAL A 41 -6.14 0.50 -16.70
N ALA A 42 -5.91 1.80 -16.87
CA ALA A 42 -5.31 2.64 -15.84
C ALA A 42 -5.76 4.09 -15.96
N THR A 43 -5.41 4.88 -14.95
CA THR A 43 -5.56 6.35 -14.95
C THR A 43 -4.20 6.97 -14.68
N TRP A 44 -3.76 7.84 -15.58
CA TRP A 44 -2.54 8.61 -15.45
C TRP A 44 -2.80 9.98 -14.85
N TYR A 45 -2.09 10.31 -13.80
CA TYR A 45 -2.01 11.63 -13.19
C TYR A 45 -0.61 12.20 -13.47
N PRO A 46 -0.44 13.12 -14.43
CA PRO A 46 0.86 13.71 -14.69
C PRO A 46 1.34 14.57 -13.50
N PRO A 47 2.65 14.73 -13.30
CA PRO A 47 3.17 15.64 -12.27
C PRO A 47 2.59 17.05 -12.45
N ALA A 48 2.00 17.60 -11.39
CA ALA A 48 1.32 18.91 -11.44
C ALA A 48 2.25 20.07 -11.84
N SER A 49 3.56 19.94 -11.59
CA SER A 49 4.56 20.92 -11.98
C SER A 49 4.80 20.98 -13.50
N GLY A 50 4.28 20.02 -14.28
CA GLY A 50 4.61 19.89 -15.71
C GLY A 50 6.08 19.56 -15.99
N ARG A 51 6.87 19.24 -14.96
CA ARG A 51 8.31 18.92 -15.06
C ARG A 51 8.52 17.43 -14.86
N ARG A 52 9.58 16.91 -15.47
CA ARG A 52 10.01 15.52 -15.31
C ARG A 52 10.36 15.24 -13.85
N GLY A 53 9.74 14.20 -13.28
CA GLY A 53 9.89 13.85 -11.86
C GLY A 53 9.65 12.39 -11.57
N PRO A 54 9.74 11.98 -10.28
CA PRO A 54 9.46 10.63 -9.84
C PRO A 54 8.02 10.27 -10.15
N VAL A 55 7.81 8.97 -10.43
CA VAL A 55 6.50 8.41 -10.74
C VAL A 55 6.20 7.21 -9.87
N ILE A 56 4.93 7.02 -9.54
CA ILE A 56 4.47 5.95 -8.67
C ILE A 56 3.41 5.13 -9.41
N LEU A 57 3.60 3.81 -9.48
CA LEU A 57 2.55 2.87 -9.85
C LEU A 57 1.72 2.54 -8.61
N VAL A 58 0.39 2.59 -8.71
CA VAL A 58 -0.53 2.33 -7.60
C VAL A 58 -1.41 1.12 -7.92
N LEU A 59 -1.50 0.19 -6.95
CA LEU A 59 -2.27 -1.05 -7.04
C LEU A 59 -3.31 -1.10 -5.91
N GLY A 60 -4.58 -1.25 -6.28
CA GLY A 60 -5.69 -1.50 -5.34
C GLY A 60 -5.66 -2.91 -4.74
N GLY A 61 -6.56 -3.18 -3.81
CA GLY A 61 -6.70 -4.48 -3.15
C GLY A 61 -7.63 -5.46 -3.89
N SER A 62 -8.28 -6.33 -3.13
CA SER A 62 -9.17 -7.38 -3.66
C SER A 62 -10.54 -6.87 -4.11
N GLU A 63 -10.84 -5.60 -3.95
CA GLU A 63 -12.05 -4.97 -4.51
C GLU A 63 -12.06 -5.00 -6.03
N GLY A 64 -10.88 -4.92 -6.65
CA GLY A 64 -10.72 -4.82 -8.10
C GLY A 64 -11.30 -3.53 -8.69
N GLY A 65 -11.40 -3.48 -10.02
CA GLY A 65 -11.83 -2.28 -10.72
C GLY A 65 -10.79 -1.16 -10.66
N GLU A 66 -11.19 0.05 -11.03
CA GLU A 66 -10.30 1.21 -11.12
C GLU A 66 -10.37 2.12 -9.88
N GLU A 67 -11.52 2.15 -9.21
CA GLU A 67 -11.86 3.21 -8.24
C GLU A 67 -10.89 3.29 -7.05
N GLY A 68 -10.51 2.14 -6.46
CA GLY A 68 -9.60 2.10 -5.31
C GLY A 68 -8.22 2.67 -5.65
N SER A 69 -7.63 2.21 -6.76
CA SER A 69 -6.34 2.71 -7.24
C SER A 69 -6.40 4.17 -7.68
N GLN A 70 -7.50 4.61 -8.30
CA GLN A 70 -7.70 6.00 -8.73
C GLN A 70 -7.74 6.96 -7.52
N ARG A 71 -8.48 6.62 -6.46
CA ARG A 71 -8.54 7.46 -5.25
C ARG A 71 -7.16 7.63 -4.60
N LEU A 72 -6.43 6.53 -4.44
CA LEU A 72 -5.08 6.58 -3.89
C LEU A 72 -4.10 7.31 -4.84
N GLY A 73 -4.24 7.07 -6.15
CA GLY A 73 -3.46 7.74 -7.17
C GLY A 73 -3.66 9.25 -7.17
N ALA A 74 -4.92 9.71 -7.07
CA ALA A 74 -5.26 11.12 -6.96
C ALA A 74 -4.67 11.76 -5.70
N ALA A 75 -4.70 11.06 -4.55
CA ALA A 75 -4.10 11.54 -3.31
C ALA A 75 -2.57 11.74 -3.44
N LEU A 76 -1.84 10.78 -4.01
CA LEU A 76 -0.40 10.91 -4.26
C LEU A 76 -0.09 12.01 -5.28
N ALA A 77 -0.89 12.11 -6.35
CA ALA A 77 -0.75 13.15 -7.37
C ALA A 77 -0.98 14.56 -6.79
N GLY A 78 -1.87 14.71 -5.80
CA GLY A 78 -2.06 15.95 -5.04
C GLY A 78 -0.82 16.39 -4.26
N HIS A 79 0.13 15.48 -4.00
CA HIS A 79 1.45 15.78 -3.43
C HIS A 79 2.54 16.00 -4.48
N GLY A 80 2.20 16.06 -5.77
CA GLY A 80 3.09 16.44 -6.86
C GLY A 80 3.78 15.29 -7.58
N TYR A 81 3.52 14.04 -7.19
CA TYR A 81 4.03 12.87 -7.93
C TYR A 81 3.29 12.66 -9.25
N GLY A 82 4.00 12.17 -10.27
CA GLY A 82 3.33 11.50 -11.38
C GLY A 82 2.83 10.14 -10.94
N VAL A 83 1.57 9.78 -11.25
CA VAL A 83 0.98 8.53 -10.73
C VAL A 83 0.23 7.78 -11.82
N LEU A 84 0.50 6.49 -11.96
CA LEU A 84 -0.31 5.57 -12.75
C LEU A 84 -1.13 4.69 -11.80
N ALA A 85 -2.43 4.91 -11.74
CA ALA A 85 -3.36 4.09 -10.98
C ALA A 85 -3.83 2.94 -11.89
N LEU A 86 -3.41 1.71 -11.58
CA LEU A 86 -3.63 0.53 -12.43
C LEU A 86 -4.76 -0.34 -11.87
N ALA A 87 -5.74 -0.68 -12.72
CA ALA A 87 -6.63 -1.82 -12.52
C ALA A 87 -5.98 -3.08 -13.11
N TYR A 88 -6.17 -4.24 -12.48
CA TYR A 88 -5.58 -5.50 -12.96
C TYR A 88 -6.57 -6.67 -12.97
N PHE A 89 -7.80 -6.47 -12.49
CA PHE A 89 -8.95 -7.37 -12.63
C PHE A 89 -10.24 -6.60 -12.34
N ARG A 90 -11.40 -7.18 -12.69
CA ARG A 90 -12.76 -6.62 -12.47
C ARG A 90 -12.97 -5.21 -13.05
N ALA A 91 -12.27 -4.88 -14.13
CA ALA A 91 -12.57 -3.71 -14.95
C ALA A 91 -12.85 -4.18 -16.38
N GLU A 92 -13.45 -3.33 -17.18
CA GLU A 92 -13.74 -3.64 -18.59
C GLU A 92 -12.43 -3.99 -19.34
N GLY A 93 -12.44 -5.11 -20.03
CA GLY A 93 -11.26 -5.62 -20.75
C GLY A 93 -10.25 -6.39 -19.89
N LEU A 94 -10.50 -6.57 -18.60
CA LEU A 94 -9.65 -7.31 -17.66
C LEU A 94 -10.32 -8.60 -17.16
N PRO A 95 -9.54 -9.54 -16.61
CA PRO A 95 -10.11 -10.75 -16.00
C PRO A 95 -11.15 -10.42 -14.93
N PRO A 96 -12.27 -11.15 -14.86
CA PRO A 96 -13.30 -10.92 -13.85
C PRO A 96 -12.92 -11.44 -12.46
N GLN A 97 -11.90 -12.29 -12.35
CA GLN A 97 -11.45 -12.93 -11.13
C GLN A 97 -10.01 -12.53 -10.79
N LEU A 98 -9.67 -12.54 -9.52
CA LEU A 98 -8.29 -12.35 -9.07
C LEU A 98 -7.57 -13.71 -9.11
N GLN A 99 -7.38 -14.24 -10.29
CA GLN A 99 -6.77 -15.54 -10.54
C GLN A 99 -5.83 -15.44 -11.72
N GLU A 100 -4.61 -15.97 -11.55
CA GLU A 100 -3.57 -16.09 -12.59
C GLU A 100 -3.29 -14.77 -13.34
N ILE A 101 -3.38 -13.65 -12.62
CA ILE A 101 -3.05 -12.33 -13.21
C ILE A 101 -1.59 -12.32 -13.63
N PRO A 102 -1.28 -12.07 -14.93
CA PRO A 102 0.10 -12.12 -15.42
C PRO A 102 0.96 -11.02 -14.81
N LEU A 103 2.13 -11.33 -14.25
CA LEU A 103 3.09 -10.31 -13.80
C LEU A 103 3.55 -9.42 -14.95
N GLU A 104 3.53 -9.93 -16.18
CA GLU A 104 3.83 -9.19 -17.40
C GLU A 104 2.86 -8.02 -17.61
N TYR A 105 1.61 -8.14 -17.14
CA TYR A 105 0.65 -7.05 -17.21
C TYR A 105 1.10 -5.84 -16.40
N PHE A 106 1.57 -6.06 -15.17
CA PHE A 106 2.17 -4.99 -14.36
C PHE A 106 3.48 -4.49 -14.96
N GLY A 107 4.25 -5.38 -15.58
CA GLY A 107 5.46 -5.03 -16.33
C GLY A 107 5.17 -4.03 -17.44
N LYS A 108 4.11 -4.25 -18.23
CA LYS A 108 3.67 -3.29 -19.26
C LYS A 108 3.34 -1.92 -18.68
N ALA A 109 2.74 -1.84 -17.48
CA ALA A 109 2.45 -0.57 -16.81
C ALA A 109 3.74 0.18 -16.44
N ILE A 110 4.76 -0.53 -15.95
CA ILE A 110 6.09 0.05 -15.70
C ILE A 110 6.72 0.56 -17.00
N ASP A 111 6.66 -0.22 -18.08
CA ASP A 111 7.25 0.17 -19.36
C ASP A 111 6.50 1.36 -19.97
N TRP A 112 5.18 1.41 -19.81
CA TRP A 112 4.36 2.56 -20.19
C TRP A 112 4.77 3.82 -19.41
N LEU A 113 4.95 3.72 -18.08
CA LEU A 113 5.43 4.83 -17.23
C LEU A 113 6.78 5.35 -17.70
N LYS A 114 7.73 4.45 -17.99
CA LYS A 114 9.08 4.81 -18.46
C LYS A 114 9.06 5.59 -19.79
N ALA A 115 8.04 5.37 -20.62
CA ALA A 115 7.86 6.04 -21.88
C ALA A 115 7.22 7.45 -21.75
N GLN A 116 6.70 7.83 -20.58
CA GLN A 116 6.06 9.13 -20.42
C GLN A 116 7.09 10.26 -20.37
N PRO A 117 6.89 11.37 -21.12
CA PRO A 117 7.85 12.48 -21.16
C PRO A 117 8.14 13.11 -19.79
N LEU A 118 7.13 13.12 -18.90
CA LEU A 118 7.23 13.70 -17.56
C LEU A 118 7.69 12.69 -16.50
N ALA A 119 7.88 11.41 -16.84
CA ALA A 119 8.36 10.39 -15.92
C ALA A 119 9.89 10.33 -15.89
N ASP A 120 10.46 10.32 -14.71
CA ASP A 120 11.86 9.95 -14.52
C ASP A 120 11.99 8.44 -14.34
N ALA A 121 12.39 7.75 -15.38
CA ALA A 121 12.54 6.28 -15.40
C ALA A 121 13.54 5.75 -14.38
N ALA A 122 14.42 6.58 -13.81
CA ALA A 122 15.34 6.20 -12.74
C ALA A 122 14.70 6.32 -11.34
N ARG A 123 13.51 6.92 -11.21
CA ARG A 123 12.85 7.21 -9.95
C ARG A 123 11.40 6.69 -9.94
N ILE A 124 11.26 5.37 -10.07
CA ILE A 124 9.96 4.68 -10.09
C ILE A 124 9.67 4.12 -8.70
N GLY A 125 8.54 4.53 -8.12
CA GLY A 125 7.96 3.99 -6.90
C GLY A 125 6.78 3.06 -7.19
N LEU A 126 6.42 2.28 -6.18
CA LEU A 126 5.28 1.37 -6.21
C LEU A 126 4.54 1.44 -4.88
N HIS A 127 3.23 1.65 -4.92
CA HIS A 127 2.36 1.57 -3.75
C HIS A 127 1.28 0.52 -3.97
N GLY A 128 1.15 -0.41 -3.06
CA GLY A 128 0.07 -1.40 -3.10
C GLY A 128 -0.56 -1.60 -1.73
N ILE A 129 -1.87 -1.87 -1.71
CA ILE A 129 -2.60 -2.21 -0.48
C ILE A 129 -3.20 -3.60 -0.57
N SER A 130 -3.16 -4.37 0.55
CA SER A 130 -3.82 -5.68 0.63
C SER A 130 -3.32 -6.64 -0.46
N LYS A 131 -4.18 -7.16 -1.32
CA LYS A 131 -3.77 -7.94 -2.50
C LYS A 131 -2.87 -7.14 -3.47
N GLY A 132 -3.05 -5.82 -3.54
CA GLY A 132 -2.13 -4.94 -4.24
C GLY A 132 -0.78 -4.80 -3.54
N GLY A 133 -0.74 -4.91 -2.21
CA GLY A 133 0.50 -4.97 -1.41
C GLY A 133 1.29 -6.28 -1.66
N GLU A 134 0.58 -7.42 -1.79
CA GLU A 134 1.15 -8.69 -2.25
C GLU A 134 1.74 -8.55 -3.66
N ALA A 135 0.95 -8.00 -4.60
CA ALA A 135 1.39 -7.75 -5.97
C ALA A 135 2.59 -6.79 -6.04
N ALA A 136 2.61 -5.75 -5.19
CA ALA A 136 3.69 -4.77 -5.16
C ALA A 136 5.02 -5.39 -4.74
N LEU A 137 5.05 -6.16 -3.66
CA LEU A 137 6.26 -6.86 -3.23
C LEU A 137 6.73 -7.88 -4.27
N LEU A 138 5.77 -8.63 -4.85
CA LEU A 138 6.06 -9.61 -5.88
C LEU A 138 6.62 -8.95 -7.15
N LEU A 139 5.99 -7.89 -7.65
CA LEU A 139 6.45 -7.16 -8.83
C LEU A 139 7.85 -6.57 -8.61
N ALA A 140 8.07 -5.92 -7.47
CA ALA A 140 9.35 -5.30 -7.16
C ALA A 140 10.49 -6.33 -7.06
N SER A 141 10.19 -7.57 -6.64
CA SER A 141 11.18 -8.65 -6.63
C SER A 141 11.56 -9.17 -8.03
N HIS A 142 10.81 -8.79 -9.08
CA HIS A 142 11.04 -9.16 -10.47
C HIS A 142 11.43 -7.97 -11.37
N ARG A 143 11.38 -6.74 -10.87
CA ARG A 143 11.61 -5.51 -11.65
C ARG A 143 12.57 -4.57 -10.91
N SER A 144 13.85 -4.63 -11.28
CA SER A 144 14.95 -3.91 -10.62
C SER A 144 14.91 -2.39 -10.81
N GLU A 145 14.12 -1.89 -11.76
CA GLU A 145 13.90 -0.45 -11.94
C GLU A 145 13.02 0.19 -10.87
N ILE A 146 12.29 -0.59 -10.08
CA ILE A 146 11.49 -0.08 -8.94
C ILE A 146 12.46 0.27 -7.79
N LYS A 147 12.48 1.54 -7.38
CA LYS A 147 13.44 2.08 -6.40
C LYS A 147 12.84 2.29 -5.01
N ALA A 148 11.52 2.26 -4.89
CA ALA A 148 10.84 2.41 -3.62
C ALA A 148 9.51 1.61 -3.65
N VAL A 149 9.24 0.83 -2.61
CA VAL A 149 7.98 0.07 -2.47
C VAL A 149 7.35 0.41 -1.14
N VAL A 150 6.11 0.89 -1.17
CA VAL A 150 5.23 0.95 -0.01
C VAL A 150 4.21 -0.16 -0.14
N ALA A 151 4.23 -1.10 0.79
CA ALA A 151 3.27 -2.21 0.84
C ALA A 151 2.42 -2.08 2.12
N ALA A 152 1.18 -1.65 1.93
CA ALA A 152 0.21 -1.47 3.00
C ALA A 152 -0.56 -2.77 3.25
N VAL A 153 -0.60 -3.21 4.50
CA VAL A 153 -1.19 -4.49 4.93
C VAL A 153 -0.88 -5.65 3.96
N PRO A 154 0.43 -5.90 3.66
CA PRO A 154 0.84 -6.82 2.61
C PRO A 154 0.79 -8.28 3.04
N SER A 155 1.08 -9.16 2.07
CA SER A 155 1.38 -10.58 2.31
C SER A 155 2.88 -10.87 2.19
N SER A 156 3.34 -11.95 2.86
CA SER A 156 4.68 -12.53 2.71
C SER A 156 4.74 -13.65 1.68
N VAL A 157 3.59 -14.09 1.18
CA VAL A 157 3.44 -15.21 0.24
C VAL A 157 2.48 -14.83 -0.88
N VAL A 158 2.60 -15.51 -2.00
CA VAL A 158 1.55 -15.55 -3.01
C VAL A 158 0.43 -16.43 -2.48
N TRP A 159 -0.77 -15.90 -2.43
CA TRP A 159 -1.95 -16.63 -2.01
C TRP A 159 -2.67 -17.31 -3.17
N GLN A 160 -3.48 -18.31 -2.83
CA GLN A 160 -4.58 -18.73 -3.71
C GLN A 160 -5.35 -17.50 -4.19
N GLY A 161 -5.70 -17.48 -5.47
CA GLY A 161 -6.53 -16.46 -6.08
C GLY A 161 -7.98 -16.49 -5.59
N ILE A 162 -8.68 -15.38 -5.79
CA ILE A 162 -10.08 -15.25 -5.40
C ILE A 162 -10.95 -15.35 -6.63
N ASN A 163 -11.78 -16.39 -6.71
CA ASN A 163 -12.88 -16.46 -7.66
C ASN A 163 -14.17 -16.02 -6.96
N PHE A 164 -14.70 -14.86 -7.33
CA PHE A 164 -15.85 -14.25 -6.66
C PHE A 164 -17.20 -14.90 -7.01
N THR A 165 -17.20 -15.83 -7.96
CA THR A 165 -18.40 -16.57 -8.40
C THR A 165 -18.32 -18.06 -8.05
N ASN A 166 -17.11 -18.60 -7.88
CA ASN A 166 -16.87 -20.00 -7.51
C ASN A 166 -15.67 -20.11 -6.55
N TYR A 167 -15.91 -19.96 -5.27
CA TYR A 167 -14.88 -20.03 -4.23
C TYR A 167 -14.17 -21.39 -4.11
N SER A 168 -14.71 -22.46 -4.72
CA SER A 168 -14.08 -23.78 -4.74
C SER A 168 -13.02 -23.93 -5.85
N GLU A 169 -12.92 -22.99 -6.77
CA GLU A 169 -11.88 -23.00 -7.81
C GLU A 169 -10.53 -22.57 -7.22
N VAL A 170 -9.57 -23.53 -7.24
CA VAL A 170 -8.25 -23.35 -6.62
C VAL A 170 -7.21 -23.07 -7.70
N LYS A 171 -6.82 -21.81 -7.81
CA LYS A 171 -5.77 -21.31 -8.71
C LYS A 171 -4.87 -20.33 -7.99
N SER A 172 -3.69 -20.05 -8.54
CA SER A 172 -2.84 -18.96 -8.04
C SER A 172 -3.49 -17.59 -8.24
N SER A 173 -3.15 -16.59 -7.41
CA SER A 173 -3.47 -15.18 -7.70
C SER A 173 -2.75 -14.68 -8.95
N PHE A 174 -1.52 -15.14 -9.18
CA PHE A 174 -0.65 -14.59 -10.21
C PHE A 174 -0.05 -15.69 -11.10
N SER A 175 0.35 -15.29 -12.30
CA SER A 175 1.11 -16.13 -13.24
C SER A 175 2.36 -15.39 -13.74
N LEU A 176 3.34 -16.14 -14.21
CA LEU A 176 4.57 -15.64 -14.82
C LEU A 176 4.95 -16.54 -16.00
N ALA A 177 5.28 -15.95 -17.15
CA ALA A 177 5.59 -16.64 -18.38
C ALA A 177 4.51 -17.68 -18.78
N GLY A 178 3.24 -17.30 -18.60
CA GLY A 178 2.09 -18.14 -18.90
C GLY A 178 1.88 -19.34 -17.96
N LYS A 179 2.60 -19.41 -16.84
CA LYS A 179 2.46 -20.49 -15.84
C LYS A 179 1.97 -19.93 -14.53
N PRO A 180 1.04 -20.63 -13.82
CA PRO A 180 0.67 -20.26 -12.46
C PRO A 180 1.89 -20.19 -11.55
N MET A 181 1.99 -19.14 -10.74
CA MET A 181 3.00 -19.06 -9.70
C MET A 181 2.65 -20.00 -8.54
N ALA A 182 3.65 -20.51 -7.83
CA ALA A 182 3.44 -21.23 -6.59
C ALA A 182 2.69 -20.33 -5.59
N TYR A 183 1.77 -20.91 -4.85
CA TYR A 183 0.89 -20.19 -3.91
C TYR A 183 0.55 -21.02 -2.68
N VAL A 184 0.17 -20.37 -1.61
CA VAL A 184 -0.40 -21.02 -0.42
C VAL A 184 -1.91 -21.17 -0.63
N PRO A 185 -2.46 -22.40 -0.62
CA PRO A 185 -3.89 -22.62 -0.73
C PRO A 185 -4.61 -22.21 0.56
N TYR A 186 -5.90 -21.92 0.47
CA TYR A 186 -6.73 -21.73 1.66
C TYR A 186 -6.96 -23.05 2.37
N ASP A 187 -6.81 -23.01 3.70
CA ASP A 187 -7.09 -24.16 4.56
C ASP A 187 -8.61 -24.35 4.73
N THR A 188 -9.15 -25.32 4.01
CA THR A 188 -10.57 -25.70 4.04
C THR A 188 -10.82 -26.93 4.94
N SER A 189 -9.85 -27.34 5.75
CA SER A 189 -9.96 -28.52 6.64
C SER A 189 -10.94 -28.33 7.80
N ALA A 190 -11.30 -27.09 8.13
CA ALA A 190 -12.30 -26.74 9.15
C ALA A 190 -13.38 -25.82 8.56
N ALA A 191 -14.52 -25.72 9.24
CA ALA A 191 -15.60 -24.81 8.87
C ALA A 191 -15.12 -23.37 8.78
N PHE A 192 -15.70 -22.60 7.86
CA PHE A 192 -15.43 -21.18 7.73
C PHE A 192 -16.07 -20.41 8.90
N THR A 193 -15.25 -19.74 9.69
CA THR A 193 -15.65 -18.91 10.84
C THR A 193 -15.40 -17.42 10.61
N GLY A 194 -14.67 -17.08 9.55
CA GLY A 194 -14.35 -15.71 9.16
C GLY A 194 -13.10 -15.63 8.27
N VAL A 195 -12.94 -14.51 7.60
CA VAL A 195 -11.84 -14.30 6.64
C VAL A 195 -10.48 -14.32 7.36
N LEU A 196 -10.37 -13.65 8.51
CA LEU A 196 -9.13 -13.63 9.29
C LEU A 196 -8.72 -15.05 9.75
N ASP A 197 -9.67 -15.83 10.27
CA ASP A 197 -9.40 -17.21 10.70
C ASP A 197 -8.94 -18.08 9.52
N LEU A 198 -9.60 -17.94 8.36
CA LEU A 198 -9.19 -18.64 7.15
C LEU A 198 -7.72 -18.33 6.78
N TYR A 199 -7.34 -17.06 6.75
CA TYR A 199 -5.96 -16.67 6.43
C TYR A 199 -4.96 -17.07 7.52
N GLN A 200 -5.32 -16.97 8.79
CA GLN A 200 -4.45 -17.41 9.90
C GLN A 200 -4.16 -18.90 9.85
N ARG A 201 -5.18 -19.74 9.56
CA ARG A 201 -5.02 -21.19 9.39
C ARG A 201 -4.17 -21.49 8.15
N SER A 202 -4.50 -20.84 7.03
CA SER A 202 -3.77 -21.02 5.77
C SER A 202 -2.30 -20.60 5.87
N LEU A 203 -1.99 -19.54 6.62
CA LEU A 203 -0.61 -19.09 6.81
C LEU A 203 0.28 -20.13 7.53
N LYS A 204 -0.30 -21.01 8.32
CA LYS A 204 0.41 -22.14 8.92
C LYS A 204 0.84 -23.18 7.87
N LEU A 205 0.13 -23.23 6.74
CA LEU A 205 0.51 -24.10 5.63
C LEU A 205 1.71 -23.57 4.83
N ALA A 206 2.06 -22.30 4.97
CA ALA A 206 3.10 -21.66 4.15
C ALA A 206 4.46 -22.40 4.20
N GLU A 207 4.78 -23.06 5.31
CA GLU A 207 6.00 -23.88 5.46
C GLU A 207 6.03 -25.09 4.51
N ARG A 208 4.86 -25.55 4.07
CA ARG A 208 4.72 -26.67 3.10
C ARG A 208 4.78 -26.18 1.65
N TYR A 209 4.77 -24.85 1.44
CA TYR A 209 4.77 -24.21 0.14
C TYR A 209 5.87 -23.13 0.08
N PRO A 210 7.15 -23.49 0.31
CA PRO A 210 8.25 -22.52 0.39
C PRO A 210 8.42 -21.70 -0.89
N GLU A 211 8.06 -22.24 -2.05
CA GLU A 211 8.12 -21.57 -3.35
C GLU A 211 7.08 -20.46 -3.49
N ALA A 212 6.04 -20.47 -2.65
CA ALA A 212 5.02 -19.41 -2.61
C ALA A 212 5.51 -18.17 -1.86
N ALA A 213 6.62 -18.25 -1.13
CA ALA A 213 7.19 -17.10 -0.43
C ALA A 213 7.66 -16.05 -1.44
N ILE A 214 7.22 -14.79 -1.26
CA ILE A 214 7.65 -13.68 -2.12
C ILE A 214 9.16 -13.46 -1.92
N PRO A 215 9.99 -13.48 -2.99
CA PRO A 215 11.44 -13.37 -2.88
C PRO A 215 11.88 -11.90 -2.71
N VAL A 216 11.44 -11.29 -1.59
CA VAL A 216 11.62 -9.84 -1.29
C VAL A 216 13.08 -9.41 -1.22
N GLU A 217 14.01 -10.33 -0.94
CA GLU A 217 15.45 -10.08 -0.96
C GLU A 217 16.01 -9.72 -2.35
N ARG A 218 15.22 -9.95 -3.41
CA ARG A 218 15.58 -9.55 -4.78
C ARG A 218 15.16 -8.14 -5.15
N ILE A 219 14.40 -7.46 -4.28
CA ILE A 219 14.00 -6.06 -4.51
C ILE A 219 15.24 -5.18 -4.62
N ALA A 220 15.32 -4.34 -5.65
CA ALA A 220 16.47 -3.46 -5.92
C ALA A 220 16.24 -2.01 -5.46
N GLY A 221 15.39 -1.81 -4.45
CA GLY A 221 14.99 -0.50 -3.92
C GLY A 221 14.61 -0.54 -2.45
N ALA A 222 14.29 0.61 -1.89
CA ALA A 222 13.83 0.73 -0.50
C ALA A 222 12.44 0.09 -0.29
N VAL A 223 12.17 -0.43 0.91
CA VAL A 223 10.91 -1.11 1.26
C VAL A 223 10.32 -0.51 2.54
N LEU A 224 9.06 -0.06 2.48
CA LEU A 224 8.26 0.31 3.64
C LEU A 224 7.05 -0.64 3.72
N LEU A 225 6.92 -1.30 4.86
CA LEU A 225 5.75 -2.12 5.20
C LEU A 225 4.93 -1.39 6.26
N LEU A 226 3.64 -1.24 6.01
CA LEU A 226 2.66 -0.69 6.94
C LEU A 226 1.67 -1.80 7.27
N SER A 227 1.47 -2.13 8.54
CA SER A 227 0.55 -3.19 8.93
C SER A 227 -0.32 -2.82 10.12
N ALA A 228 -1.40 -3.54 10.30
CA ALA A 228 -2.41 -3.31 11.32
C ALA A 228 -2.55 -4.55 12.22
N ALA A 229 -2.33 -4.41 13.52
CA ALA A 229 -2.46 -5.55 14.42
C ALA A 229 -3.93 -5.87 14.74
N GLY A 230 -4.82 -4.89 14.61
CA GLY A 230 -6.27 -5.10 14.68
C GLY A 230 -6.93 -5.45 13.34
N ASP A 231 -6.16 -5.84 12.33
CA ASP A 231 -6.66 -6.27 11.01
C ASP A 231 -7.60 -7.47 11.12
N SER A 232 -8.86 -7.32 10.71
CA SER A 232 -9.87 -8.37 10.76
C SER A 232 -10.04 -9.15 9.46
N LEU A 233 -9.26 -8.83 8.42
CA LEU A 233 -9.28 -9.55 7.15
C LEU A 233 -8.17 -10.59 7.03
N TRP A 234 -6.92 -10.23 7.35
CA TRP A 234 -5.82 -11.17 7.34
C TRP A 234 -4.68 -10.75 8.29
N PRO A 235 -3.74 -11.65 8.64
CA PRO A 235 -2.73 -11.37 9.64
C PRO A 235 -1.58 -10.51 9.07
N SER A 236 -1.87 -9.27 8.65
CA SER A 236 -0.92 -8.40 7.94
C SER A 236 0.36 -8.13 8.74
N THR A 237 0.27 -7.95 10.06
CA THR A 237 1.44 -7.73 10.91
C THR A 237 2.36 -8.97 10.97
N GLN A 238 1.78 -10.17 11.08
CA GLN A 238 2.56 -11.41 11.08
C GLN A 238 3.23 -11.63 9.72
N MET A 239 2.52 -11.36 8.63
CA MET A 239 3.08 -11.47 7.27
C MET A 239 4.18 -10.43 7.03
N SER A 240 4.00 -9.19 7.46
CA SER A 240 5.03 -8.16 7.38
C SER A 240 6.29 -8.52 8.18
N ALA A 241 6.12 -9.11 9.38
CA ALA A 241 7.25 -9.61 10.16
C ALA A 241 8.03 -10.71 9.43
N ARG A 242 7.34 -11.65 8.74
CA ARG A 242 7.99 -12.66 7.90
C ARG A 242 8.77 -12.04 6.72
N VAL A 243 8.24 -10.98 6.10
CA VAL A 243 8.97 -10.21 5.08
C VAL A 243 10.26 -9.63 5.67
N MET A 244 10.18 -8.96 6.82
CA MET A 244 11.37 -8.40 7.48
C MET A 244 12.41 -9.47 7.82
N GLN A 245 11.98 -10.58 8.43
CA GLN A 245 12.87 -11.72 8.73
C GLN A 245 13.59 -12.23 7.48
N ARG A 246 12.89 -12.32 6.34
CA ARG A 246 13.50 -12.75 5.08
C ARG A 246 14.51 -11.75 4.55
N LEU A 247 14.21 -10.46 4.63
CA LEU A 247 15.16 -9.39 4.25
C LEU A 247 16.43 -9.46 5.10
N GLU A 248 16.29 -9.58 6.41
CA GLU A 248 17.41 -9.68 7.36
C GLU A 248 18.24 -10.95 7.14
N ALA A 249 17.59 -12.11 6.99
CA ALA A 249 18.25 -13.38 6.74
C ALA A 249 19.07 -13.41 5.44
N ASN A 250 18.69 -12.59 4.46
CA ASN A 250 19.38 -12.47 3.17
C ASN A 250 20.28 -11.22 3.08
N HIS A 251 20.59 -10.57 4.20
CA HIS A 251 21.46 -9.39 4.26
C HIS A 251 21.05 -8.29 3.27
N PHE A 252 19.76 -7.99 3.22
CA PHE A 252 19.20 -6.99 2.31
C PHE A 252 19.85 -5.62 2.52
N ARG A 253 20.36 -5.01 1.45
CA ARG A 253 21.23 -3.83 1.54
C ARG A 253 20.52 -2.49 1.39
N HIS A 254 19.27 -2.50 0.92
CA HIS A 254 18.51 -1.28 0.74
C HIS A 254 17.78 -0.89 2.04
N PRO A 255 17.48 0.41 2.24
CA PRO A 255 16.68 0.85 3.38
C PRO A 255 15.35 0.07 3.43
N HIS A 256 15.03 -0.48 4.60
CA HIS A 256 13.77 -1.18 4.82
C HIS A 256 13.26 -0.93 6.22
N ARG A 257 11.95 -0.85 6.35
CA ARG A 257 11.28 -0.58 7.63
C ARG A 257 9.88 -1.19 7.65
N HIS A 258 9.46 -1.65 8.81
CA HIS A 258 8.10 -2.07 9.10
C HIS A 258 7.54 -1.23 10.23
N ILE A 259 6.33 -0.68 10.03
CA ILE A 259 5.55 0.03 11.03
C ILE A 259 4.27 -0.76 11.26
N ALA A 260 4.07 -1.23 12.47
CA ALA A 260 2.87 -1.93 12.89
C ALA A 260 2.02 -1.02 13.79
N TYR A 261 0.76 -0.85 13.44
CA TYR A 261 -0.20 -0.03 14.19
C TYR A 261 -1.07 -0.95 15.05
N PRO A 262 -0.91 -0.91 16.39
CA PRO A 262 -1.51 -1.91 17.28
C PRO A 262 -3.04 -1.89 17.27
N ASP A 263 -3.66 -0.71 17.20
CA ASP A 263 -5.11 -0.54 17.30
C ASP A 263 -5.79 -0.23 15.96
N ALA A 264 -5.06 -0.44 14.85
CA ALA A 264 -5.56 -0.17 13.50
C ALA A 264 -6.13 -1.42 12.84
N GLY A 265 -7.12 -1.21 11.96
CA GLY A 265 -7.69 -2.22 11.06
C GLY A 265 -7.10 -2.15 9.66
N HIS A 266 -7.57 -3.06 8.79
CA HIS A 266 -7.05 -3.29 7.44
C HIS A 266 -6.98 -2.02 6.56
N GLY A 267 -8.04 -1.23 6.55
CA GLY A 267 -8.14 -0.02 5.71
C GLY A 267 -7.41 1.20 6.26
N ALA A 268 -6.95 1.17 7.51
CA ALA A 268 -6.37 2.32 8.17
C ALA A 268 -4.99 2.76 7.64
N MET A 269 -4.42 2.02 6.67
CA MET A 269 -3.15 2.37 6.03
C MET A 269 -3.33 3.34 4.86
N LEU A 270 -4.55 3.72 4.53
CA LEU A 270 -4.87 4.69 3.48
C LEU A 270 -5.24 6.04 4.09
N PRO A 271 -4.97 7.18 3.41
CA PRO A 271 -5.36 8.48 3.94
C PRO A 271 -6.89 8.60 4.06
N ALA A 272 -7.36 9.37 5.02
CA ALA A 272 -8.79 9.55 5.29
C ALA A 272 -9.61 10.05 4.09
N SER A 273 -8.97 10.73 3.14
CA SER A 273 -9.57 11.16 1.86
C SER A 273 -9.84 10.01 0.89
N VAL A 274 -9.11 8.90 1.02
CA VAL A 274 -9.23 7.71 0.18
C VAL A 274 -10.17 6.68 0.82
N TRP A 275 -10.05 6.51 2.13
CA TRP A 275 -10.88 5.60 2.89
C TRP A 275 -12.21 6.24 3.26
N ASN A 276 -13.29 5.80 2.60
CA ASN A 276 -14.64 6.29 2.92
C ASN A 276 -15.12 5.67 4.25
N ARG A 277 -15.22 6.49 5.31
CA ARG A 277 -15.68 6.06 6.65
C ARG A 277 -17.09 5.46 6.67
N ASN A 278 -17.92 5.69 5.62
CA ASN A 278 -19.26 5.13 5.51
C ASN A 278 -19.28 3.69 4.97
N SER A 279 -18.17 3.17 4.49
CA SER A 279 -18.04 1.76 4.10
C SER A 279 -17.49 0.98 5.27
N SER A 280 -18.35 0.37 6.09
CA SER A 280 -18.08 -0.76 7.01
C SER A 280 -16.66 -0.84 7.61
N MET A 281 -16.13 0.28 8.15
CA MET A 281 -14.86 0.25 8.89
C MET A 281 -14.90 -0.79 10.00
N ASP A 282 -16.05 -1.00 10.63
CA ASP A 282 -16.28 -2.02 11.66
C ASP A 282 -16.00 -3.45 11.17
N SER A 283 -16.13 -3.71 9.86
CA SER A 283 -15.83 -5.03 9.28
C SER A 283 -14.36 -5.26 8.97
N MET A 284 -13.52 -4.22 9.02
CA MET A 284 -12.08 -4.31 8.74
C MET A 284 -11.19 -4.24 9.96
N GLY A 285 -11.78 -4.14 11.15
CA GLY A 285 -11.07 -4.19 12.43
C GLY A 285 -10.53 -2.84 12.92
N GLY A 286 -9.71 -2.92 13.98
CA GLY A 286 -9.19 -1.75 14.67
C GLY A 286 -10.23 -1.04 15.57
N THR A 287 -9.81 0.06 16.16
CA THR A 287 -10.67 0.99 16.89
C THR A 287 -10.80 2.30 16.11
N GLU A 288 -11.84 3.08 16.34
CA GLU A 288 -12.02 4.38 15.66
C GLU A 288 -10.80 5.31 15.89
N ALA A 289 -10.35 5.43 17.14
CA ALA A 289 -9.19 6.24 17.50
C ALA A 289 -7.89 5.69 16.88
N GLY A 290 -7.68 4.37 16.95
CA GLY A 290 -6.52 3.69 16.38
C GLY A 290 -6.47 3.82 14.86
N ASN A 291 -7.61 3.67 14.18
CA ASN A 291 -7.73 3.84 12.74
C ASN A 291 -7.44 5.29 12.32
N ALA A 292 -7.99 6.28 13.03
CA ALA A 292 -7.74 7.69 12.73
C ALA A 292 -6.27 8.08 12.90
N ALA A 293 -5.64 7.64 14.00
CA ALA A 293 -4.23 7.87 14.26
C ALA A 293 -3.33 7.19 13.20
N ALA A 294 -3.61 5.93 12.88
CA ALA A 294 -2.87 5.19 11.87
C ALA A 294 -3.00 5.80 10.47
N GLN A 295 -4.19 6.26 10.06
CA GLN A 295 -4.40 6.93 8.77
C GLN A 295 -3.51 8.16 8.61
N ALA A 296 -3.43 9.00 9.65
CA ALA A 296 -2.63 10.22 9.61
C ALA A 296 -1.13 9.90 9.54
N ASP A 297 -0.67 9.00 10.41
CA ASP A 297 0.75 8.64 10.52
C ASP A 297 1.23 7.81 9.31
N ALA A 298 0.49 6.78 8.90
CA ALA A 298 0.83 5.94 7.75
C ALA A 298 0.92 6.75 6.45
N TRP A 299 0.04 7.74 6.27
CA TRP A 299 0.12 8.63 5.12
C TRP A 299 1.35 9.52 5.16
N SER A 300 1.65 10.13 6.32
CA SER A 300 2.86 10.94 6.52
C SER A 300 4.13 10.12 6.27
N GLU A 301 4.20 8.90 6.80
CA GLU A 301 5.33 7.97 6.60
C GLU A 301 5.46 7.54 5.13
N THR A 302 4.36 7.31 4.44
CA THR A 302 4.34 6.98 3.00
C THR A 302 4.96 8.11 2.17
N LEU A 303 4.55 9.36 2.41
CA LEU A 303 5.07 10.52 1.69
C LEU A 303 6.56 10.75 2.00
N ALA A 304 6.93 10.75 3.29
CA ALA A 304 8.31 10.92 3.72
C ALA A 304 9.24 9.82 3.15
N PHE A 305 8.74 8.59 3.06
CA PHE A 305 9.48 7.48 2.48
C PHE A 305 9.72 7.68 0.97
N PHE A 306 8.70 8.04 0.20
CA PHE A 306 8.87 8.32 -1.23
C PHE A 306 9.76 9.54 -1.47
N ASP A 307 9.60 10.61 -0.68
CA ASP A 307 10.47 11.78 -0.76
C ASP A 307 11.94 11.41 -0.55
N LYS A 308 12.22 10.61 0.46
CA LYS A 308 13.59 10.16 0.76
C LYS A 308 14.15 9.22 -0.30
N ALA A 309 13.35 8.25 -0.74
CA ALA A 309 13.82 7.20 -1.65
C ALA A 309 13.86 7.64 -3.11
N LEU A 310 12.99 8.55 -3.53
CA LEU A 310 12.87 9.01 -4.92
C LEU A 310 13.34 10.46 -5.13
N GLY A 311 13.74 11.18 -4.07
CA GLY A 311 14.18 12.58 -4.14
C GLY A 311 13.06 13.60 -4.23
N GLY A 312 11.84 13.22 -3.83
CA GLY A 312 10.65 14.06 -3.82
C GLY A 312 10.12 14.45 -5.20
N PRO A 313 8.90 15.02 -5.26
CA PRO A 313 8.31 15.48 -6.52
C PRO A 313 9.09 16.69 -7.09
N ALA A 314 9.06 16.85 -8.41
CA ALA A 314 9.66 18.02 -9.06
C ALA A 314 8.89 19.30 -8.66
N ARG A 315 9.58 20.26 -8.11
CA ARG A 315 9.06 21.57 -7.70
C ARG A 315 9.10 22.59 -8.85
#